data_d530f63fb7b839150c2dc16a78a29dee
#
_entry.id   d530f63fb7b839150c2dc16a78a29dee
#
_cell.length_a   1.000
_cell.length_b   1.000
_cell.length_c   1.000
_cell.angle_alpha   90.00
_cell.angle_beta   90.00
_cell.angle_gamma   90.00
#
_symmetry.space_group_name_H-M   'P 1'
#
loop_
_entity.id
_entity.type
_entity.pdbx_description
1 polymer ?
#
loop_
_entity_poly.entity_id
_entity_poly.type
_entity_poly.pdbx_seq_one_letter_code
_entity_poly.pdbx_strand_id
1 'polypeptide(L)'
;MALHARAGQPATQQDITNIPRLVSEYYLHKTDLAPVSFGTSGHRGSSSSRSFNEAHIAAICQALVEYRDSHNINGPLFIGIDTHALSECAFATAVGVFAANDVKVKIQAGRGYTPTPVISHAILTHNQNLTSGLADGVVITPSHNPPKDGGFKYNPPNGGPADSDITNQIQKRANEILANQLADVIQIGFDQALSSDSVTEYDFVKPYVDDLKNVIDMEAIAKAGVKIGVDPLGGSGIAYWDVIANTYGVDIEVVNDKIDPSFSFMTLDKDGKIRMDCSSPYAMAGLIQLKDKFDIAVGNDPDYDRHGIVTKAGLMNPNHYLAVAIQYLFSHRDQWSSELAVGKTLVSSSMIDRVASALGKKLSEVPVGFKWFVDGLFEGTYGFGGEESAGASFLRRDGSVWSTDKDGFILALLAAEITAVTGKNPSQLYDELTAQYGSPIYTRIDAAATPEQKEILKNLSEDDVSADALAGEKILAKLTHAPGNGAAIGGLKVVTENGWFAARPSGTEDIYKIYGESFIGEDHLQKICEEAQEIVNNTFKK
;
A
#
# COMPACT_ATOMS: atom_id res chain seq x y z
N MET A 1 -13.48 -16.36 -3.00
CA MET A 1 -14.86 -15.89 -3.37
C MET A 1 -15.12 -16.18 -4.84
N ALA A 2 -16.34 -16.62 -5.20
CA ALA A 2 -16.72 -16.76 -6.61
C ALA A 2 -16.72 -15.37 -7.29
N LEU A 3 -16.32 -15.33 -8.57
CA LEU A 3 -16.34 -14.12 -9.37
C LEU A 3 -17.79 -13.60 -9.53
N HIS A 4 -18.00 -12.32 -9.23
CA HIS A 4 -19.31 -11.70 -9.38
C HIS A 4 -19.70 -11.58 -10.87
N ALA A 5 -20.96 -11.85 -11.20
CA ALA A 5 -21.45 -11.87 -12.59
C ALA A 5 -21.28 -10.53 -13.34
N ARG A 6 -21.17 -9.41 -12.61
CA ARG A 6 -20.95 -8.07 -13.17
C ARG A 6 -19.51 -7.55 -13.02
N ALA A 7 -18.54 -8.41 -12.66
CA ALA A 7 -17.15 -8.00 -12.59
C ALA A 7 -16.67 -7.45 -13.95
N GLY A 8 -15.99 -6.31 -13.96
CA GLY A 8 -15.51 -5.62 -15.14
C GLY A 8 -16.58 -4.83 -15.91
N GLN A 9 -17.84 -4.85 -15.48
CA GLN A 9 -18.91 -4.03 -16.09
C GLN A 9 -18.95 -2.64 -15.44
N PRO A 10 -19.36 -1.60 -16.17
CA PRO A 10 -19.55 -0.26 -15.60
C PRO A 10 -20.51 -0.27 -14.41
N ALA A 11 -20.20 0.57 -13.42
CA ALA A 11 -21.11 0.81 -12.30
C ALA A 11 -22.44 1.42 -12.79
N THR A 12 -23.51 1.05 -12.12
CA THR A 12 -24.86 1.59 -12.37
C THR A 12 -25.33 2.39 -11.14
N GLN A 13 -26.45 3.09 -11.27
CA GLN A 13 -27.01 3.89 -10.18
C GLN A 13 -27.21 3.10 -8.87
N GLN A 14 -27.40 1.79 -8.95
CA GLN A 14 -27.58 0.93 -7.77
C GLN A 14 -26.27 0.66 -7.03
N ASP A 15 -25.13 0.78 -7.71
CA ASP A 15 -23.80 0.53 -7.18
C ASP A 15 -23.19 1.79 -6.53
N ILE A 16 -23.78 2.98 -6.84
CA ILE A 16 -23.23 4.26 -6.44
C ILE A 16 -23.59 4.58 -4.99
N THR A 17 -22.56 4.92 -4.20
CA THR A 17 -22.74 5.36 -2.81
C THR A 17 -23.46 6.71 -2.76
N ASN A 18 -24.46 6.83 -1.88
CA ASN A 18 -25.13 8.09 -1.62
C ASN A 18 -24.24 8.99 -0.75
N ILE A 19 -23.41 9.82 -1.39
CA ILE A 19 -22.42 10.67 -0.71
C ILE A 19 -23.06 11.66 0.29
N PRO A 20 -24.16 12.39 -0.03
CA PRO A 20 -24.79 13.27 0.95
C PRO A 20 -25.23 12.55 2.24
N ARG A 21 -25.77 11.33 2.11
CA ARG A 21 -26.14 10.52 3.28
C ARG A 21 -24.90 10.10 4.06
N LEU A 22 -23.89 9.58 3.39
CA LEU A 22 -22.64 9.13 4.00
C LEU A 22 -21.98 10.24 4.83
N VAL A 23 -21.89 11.46 4.26
CA VAL A 23 -21.36 12.66 4.93
C VAL A 23 -22.24 13.07 6.11
N SER A 24 -23.57 13.05 5.96
CA SER A 24 -24.48 13.36 7.06
C SER A 24 -24.32 12.38 8.22
N GLU A 25 -24.23 11.08 7.93
CA GLU A 25 -24.05 10.03 8.95
C GLU A 25 -22.72 10.16 9.70
N TYR A 26 -21.69 10.72 9.08
CA TYR A 26 -20.41 10.98 9.75
C TYR A 26 -20.58 11.88 10.98
N TYR A 27 -21.41 12.90 10.89
CA TYR A 27 -21.67 13.87 11.98
C TYR A 27 -22.82 13.47 12.88
N LEU A 28 -23.82 12.73 12.37
CA LEU A 28 -25.04 12.42 13.10
C LEU A 28 -24.89 11.21 14.04
N HIS A 29 -24.09 10.23 13.68
CA HIS A 29 -23.90 9.03 14.52
C HIS A 29 -22.91 9.31 15.65
N LYS A 30 -23.44 9.51 16.87
CA LYS A 30 -22.64 9.85 18.08
C LYS A 30 -22.70 8.77 19.17
N THR A 31 -23.56 7.75 19.02
CA THR A 31 -23.74 6.66 19.97
C THR A 31 -23.62 5.30 19.29
N ASP A 32 -23.42 4.27 20.07
CA ASP A 32 -23.25 2.88 19.59
C ASP A 32 -22.15 2.77 18.53
N LEU A 33 -21.05 3.50 18.74
CA LEU A 33 -19.91 3.49 17.85
C LEU A 33 -19.09 2.23 18.04
N ALA A 34 -18.59 1.68 16.94
CA ALA A 34 -17.61 0.60 16.98
C ALA A 34 -16.29 1.12 17.62
N PRO A 35 -15.49 0.27 18.24
CA PRO A 35 -14.19 0.71 18.75
C PRO A 35 -13.25 1.10 17.61
N VAL A 36 -12.31 2.00 17.90
CA VAL A 36 -11.16 2.25 17.02
C VAL A 36 -10.33 0.98 16.93
N SER A 37 -10.00 0.59 15.70
CA SER A 37 -9.15 -0.56 15.43
C SER A 37 -8.17 -0.23 14.31
N PHE A 38 -6.87 -0.22 14.63
CA PHE A 38 -5.82 -0.09 13.63
C PHE A 38 -5.49 -1.45 13.04
N GLY A 39 -5.74 -1.60 11.73
CA GLY A 39 -5.30 -2.75 10.96
C GLY A 39 -3.83 -2.63 10.53
N THR A 40 -3.45 -3.36 9.49
CA THR A 40 -2.07 -3.33 8.93
C THR A 40 -1.65 -1.94 8.44
N SER A 41 -2.61 -1.09 8.04
CA SER A 41 -2.34 0.22 7.41
C SER A 41 -3.29 1.30 7.92
N GLY A 42 -3.50 1.41 9.23
CA GLY A 42 -4.33 2.45 9.82
C GLY A 42 -5.73 1.98 10.23
N HIS A 43 -6.51 2.91 10.79
CA HIS A 43 -7.91 2.72 11.12
C HIS A 43 -8.78 2.89 9.86
N ARG A 44 -9.68 1.95 9.59
CA ARG A 44 -10.62 2.01 8.46
C ARG A 44 -12.04 1.67 8.89
N GLY A 45 -13.00 2.26 8.22
CA GLY A 45 -14.41 2.01 8.49
C GLY A 45 -15.32 2.85 7.62
N SER A 46 -16.61 2.88 7.96
CA SER A 46 -17.61 3.70 7.26
C SER A 46 -18.51 4.40 8.26
N SER A 47 -19.00 5.59 7.92
CA SER A 47 -19.92 6.34 8.75
C SER A 47 -21.25 5.58 8.94
N SER A 48 -21.74 4.93 7.89
CA SER A 48 -22.98 4.16 7.93
C SER A 48 -22.90 2.91 8.82
N SER A 49 -21.72 2.33 8.98
CA SER A 49 -21.49 1.22 9.93
C SER A 49 -21.03 1.67 11.32
N ARG A 50 -21.04 2.98 11.58
CA ARG A 50 -20.61 3.59 12.85
C ARG A 50 -19.19 3.21 13.26
N SER A 51 -18.31 3.04 12.29
CA SER A 51 -16.91 2.67 12.50
C SER A 51 -15.91 3.71 11.98
N PHE A 52 -16.41 4.81 11.35
CA PHE A 52 -15.61 5.95 10.92
C PHE A 52 -16.47 7.22 10.94
N ASN A 53 -16.55 7.86 12.08
CA ASN A 53 -17.38 9.04 12.35
C ASN A 53 -16.53 10.14 13.00
N GLU A 54 -17.09 11.35 13.12
CA GLU A 54 -16.42 12.51 13.74
C GLU A 54 -15.77 12.15 15.09
N ALA A 55 -16.49 11.42 15.93
CA ALA A 55 -16.00 11.00 17.24
C ALA A 55 -14.74 10.12 17.18
N HIS A 56 -14.67 9.19 16.22
CA HIS A 56 -13.48 8.36 16.02
C HIS A 56 -12.27 9.21 15.68
N ILE A 57 -12.44 10.12 14.71
CA ILE A 57 -11.34 10.96 14.23
C ILE A 57 -10.89 11.95 15.32
N ALA A 58 -11.84 12.56 16.05
CA ALA A 58 -11.51 13.42 17.17
C ALA A 58 -10.71 12.67 18.27
N ALA A 59 -11.14 11.44 18.62
CA ALA A 59 -10.46 10.63 19.60
C ALA A 59 -9.06 10.17 19.13
N ILE A 60 -8.93 9.76 17.86
CA ILE A 60 -7.63 9.36 17.29
C ILE A 60 -6.67 10.55 17.26
N CYS A 61 -7.13 11.72 16.81
CA CYS A 61 -6.30 12.91 16.75
C CYS A 61 -5.84 13.38 18.15
N GLN A 62 -6.72 13.37 19.14
CA GLN A 62 -6.35 13.69 20.51
C GLN A 62 -5.35 12.68 21.09
N ALA A 63 -5.57 11.39 20.88
CA ALA A 63 -4.62 10.35 21.27
C ALA A 63 -3.25 10.52 20.58
N LEU A 64 -3.23 10.94 19.31
CA LEU A 64 -2.00 11.24 18.58
C LEU A 64 -1.28 12.48 19.12
N VAL A 65 -2.00 13.53 19.51
CA VAL A 65 -1.41 14.70 20.19
C VAL A 65 -0.68 14.25 21.46
N GLU A 66 -1.34 13.48 22.32
CA GLU A 66 -0.75 12.97 23.56
C GLU A 66 0.45 12.03 23.30
N TYR A 67 0.38 11.22 22.23
CA TYR A 67 1.50 10.38 21.80
C TYR A 67 2.71 11.25 21.39
N ARG A 68 2.51 12.29 20.56
CA ARG A 68 3.55 13.20 20.11
C ARG A 68 4.23 13.91 21.28
N ASP A 69 3.45 14.39 22.23
CA ASP A 69 3.95 15.06 23.44
C ASP A 69 4.82 14.12 24.28
N SER A 70 4.36 12.89 24.51
CA SER A 70 5.10 11.90 25.30
C SER A 70 6.39 11.40 24.63
N HIS A 71 6.49 11.54 23.30
CA HIS A 71 7.67 11.15 22.51
C HIS A 71 8.51 12.33 22.01
N ASN A 72 8.21 13.56 22.46
CA ASN A 72 8.92 14.79 22.06
C ASN A 72 8.92 15.04 20.55
N ILE A 73 7.85 14.62 19.84
CA ILE A 73 7.64 14.93 18.42
C ILE A 73 7.01 16.32 18.35
N ASN A 74 7.84 17.34 18.14
CA ASN A 74 7.44 18.75 18.24
C ASN A 74 7.68 19.55 16.96
N GLY A 75 8.04 18.90 15.86
CA GLY A 75 8.07 19.50 14.52
C GLY A 75 6.69 19.58 13.88
N PRO A 76 6.61 19.99 12.61
CA PRO A 76 5.34 20.08 11.91
C PRO A 76 4.71 18.70 11.68
N LEU A 77 3.37 18.66 11.76
CA LEU A 77 2.57 17.53 11.32
C LEU A 77 2.10 17.79 9.88
N PHE A 78 2.50 16.94 8.95
CA PHE A 78 2.03 16.98 7.57
C PHE A 78 0.72 16.20 7.42
N ILE A 79 -0.31 16.79 6.79
CA ILE A 79 -1.58 16.10 6.54
C ILE A 79 -1.81 15.94 5.05
N GLY A 80 -1.90 14.68 4.60
CA GLY A 80 -2.36 14.29 3.28
C GLY A 80 -3.79 13.75 3.33
N ILE A 81 -4.54 13.96 2.24
CA ILE A 81 -5.87 13.39 2.05
C ILE A 81 -6.01 12.82 0.63
N ASP A 82 -6.80 11.78 0.51
CA ASP A 82 -7.22 11.27 -0.79
C ASP A 82 -8.62 11.81 -1.19
N THR A 83 -9.17 11.28 -2.27
CA THR A 83 -10.40 11.77 -2.90
C THR A 83 -11.68 11.11 -2.38
N HIS A 84 -11.61 10.22 -1.38
CA HIS A 84 -12.80 9.65 -0.77
C HIS A 84 -13.63 10.70 -0.03
N ALA A 85 -14.95 10.56 -0.07
CA ALA A 85 -15.87 11.54 0.53
C ALA A 85 -15.63 11.75 2.05
N LEU A 86 -15.33 10.70 2.78
CA LEU A 86 -15.08 10.79 4.23
C LEU A 86 -13.71 11.38 4.56
N SER A 87 -12.79 11.45 3.61
CA SER A 87 -11.47 12.06 3.82
C SER A 87 -11.57 13.57 4.06
N GLU A 88 -12.45 14.28 3.35
CA GLU A 88 -12.72 15.71 3.61
C GLU A 88 -13.35 15.95 4.99
N CYS A 89 -14.28 15.10 5.40
CA CYS A 89 -14.91 15.20 6.72
C CYS A 89 -13.89 14.98 7.85
N ALA A 90 -13.08 13.93 7.70
CA ALA A 90 -12.06 13.57 8.67
C ALA A 90 -10.94 14.61 8.73
N PHE A 91 -10.57 15.20 7.59
CA PHE A 91 -9.62 16.31 7.51
C PHE A 91 -10.09 17.51 8.32
N ALA A 92 -11.35 17.93 8.15
CA ALA A 92 -11.89 19.06 8.90
C ALA A 92 -11.86 18.83 10.42
N THR A 93 -12.23 17.62 10.86
CA THR A 93 -12.16 17.23 12.27
C THR A 93 -10.72 17.20 12.77
N ALA A 94 -9.80 16.59 12.02
CA ALA A 94 -8.39 16.46 12.40
C ALA A 94 -7.70 17.82 12.56
N VAL A 95 -7.86 18.70 11.58
CA VAL A 95 -7.30 20.07 11.63
C VAL A 95 -7.82 20.83 12.83
N GLY A 96 -9.12 20.71 13.15
CA GLY A 96 -9.74 21.34 14.32
C GLY A 96 -9.15 20.85 15.66
N VAL A 97 -8.86 19.55 15.80
CA VAL A 97 -8.24 19.01 17.01
C VAL A 97 -6.76 19.39 17.08
N PHE A 98 -6.00 19.22 16.03
CA PHE A 98 -4.56 19.52 16.04
C PHE A 98 -4.28 21.01 16.29
N ALA A 99 -5.02 21.90 15.63
CA ALA A 99 -4.87 23.34 15.83
C ALA A 99 -5.24 23.78 17.26
N ALA A 100 -6.26 23.16 17.86
CA ALA A 100 -6.67 23.46 19.24
C ALA A 100 -5.64 23.01 20.30
N ASN A 101 -4.78 22.07 19.94
CA ASN A 101 -3.68 21.56 20.76
C ASN A 101 -2.31 22.14 20.36
N ASP A 102 -2.28 23.29 19.66
CA ASP A 102 -1.08 24.01 19.23
C ASP A 102 -0.11 23.20 18.35
N VAL A 103 -0.56 22.09 17.73
CA VAL A 103 0.22 21.32 16.77
C VAL A 103 0.40 22.14 15.50
N LYS A 104 1.63 22.30 15.06
CA LYS A 104 1.94 23.00 13.80
C LYS A 104 1.63 22.11 12.62
N VAL A 105 0.52 22.37 11.95
CA VAL A 105 -0.02 21.56 10.85
C VAL A 105 0.37 22.18 9.51
N LYS A 106 0.79 21.36 8.57
CA LYS A 106 0.99 21.72 7.16
C LYS A 106 0.01 20.95 6.27
N ILE A 107 -0.75 21.68 5.47
CA ILE A 107 -1.76 21.18 4.55
C ILE A 107 -1.43 21.59 3.12
N GLN A 108 -1.89 20.84 2.12
CA GLN A 108 -1.68 21.21 0.71
C GLN A 108 -2.29 22.59 0.42
N ALA A 109 -1.50 23.43 -0.25
CA ALA A 109 -1.94 24.73 -0.71
C ALA A 109 -3.22 24.63 -1.55
N GLY A 110 -4.16 25.55 -1.32
CA GLY A 110 -5.46 25.53 -1.99
C GLY A 110 -6.36 24.35 -1.60
N ARG A 111 -6.09 23.67 -0.48
CA ARG A 111 -6.82 22.46 -0.01
C ARG A 111 -6.85 21.33 -1.03
N GLY A 112 -5.75 21.15 -1.79
CA GLY A 112 -5.59 20.04 -2.70
C GLY A 112 -5.38 18.70 -2.00
N TYR A 113 -5.42 17.62 -2.78
CA TYR A 113 -5.15 16.26 -2.31
C TYR A 113 -3.65 15.99 -2.26
N THR A 114 -3.22 15.13 -1.33
CA THR A 114 -1.81 14.78 -1.17
C THR A 114 -1.65 13.28 -0.97
N PRO A 115 -0.93 12.59 -1.86
CA PRO A 115 -0.67 11.16 -1.82
C PRO A 115 0.14 10.70 -0.59
N THR A 116 -0.04 9.43 -0.20
CA THR A 116 0.73 8.78 0.88
C THR A 116 2.24 8.91 0.71
N PRO A 117 2.86 8.58 -0.46
CA PRO A 117 4.30 8.70 -0.63
C PRO A 117 4.83 10.12 -0.51
N VAL A 118 4.03 11.10 -0.88
CA VAL A 118 4.42 12.51 -0.82
C VAL A 118 4.54 12.97 0.64
N ILE A 119 3.67 12.50 1.52
CA ILE A 119 3.78 12.77 2.96
C ILE A 119 5.04 12.09 3.54
N SER A 120 5.31 10.84 3.18
CA SER A 120 6.54 10.15 3.58
C SER A 120 7.79 10.93 3.14
N HIS A 121 7.84 11.33 1.87
CA HIS A 121 8.93 12.13 1.32
C HIS A 121 9.10 13.48 2.04
N ALA A 122 8.00 14.18 2.34
CA ALA A 122 8.02 15.47 3.04
C ALA A 122 8.56 15.33 4.48
N ILE A 123 8.15 14.27 5.20
CA ILE A 123 8.67 13.95 6.54
C ILE A 123 10.18 13.72 6.48
N LEU A 124 10.64 12.83 5.60
CA LEU A 124 12.06 12.48 5.48
C LEU A 124 12.92 13.68 5.07
N THR A 125 12.43 14.48 4.11
CA THR A 125 13.12 15.69 3.66
C THR A 125 13.23 16.74 4.77
N HIS A 126 12.16 16.93 5.56
CA HIS A 126 12.20 17.86 6.71
C HIS A 126 13.16 17.36 7.79
N ASN A 127 13.13 16.06 8.08
CA ASN A 127 13.89 15.46 9.18
C ASN A 127 15.38 15.26 8.85
N GLN A 128 15.77 15.47 7.60
CA GLN A 128 17.15 15.26 7.18
C GLN A 128 18.13 16.09 8.04
N ASN A 129 19.09 15.42 8.66
CA ASN A 129 20.08 16.01 9.57
C ASN A 129 19.51 16.67 10.84
N LEU A 130 18.25 16.44 11.19
CA LEU A 130 17.67 16.93 12.44
C LEU A 130 17.72 15.84 13.53
N THR A 131 17.91 16.28 14.78
CA THR A 131 17.81 15.45 16.00
C THR A 131 16.69 15.91 16.93
N SER A 132 16.05 17.03 16.61
CA SER A 132 14.90 17.61 17.34
C SER A 132 14.05 18.42 16.36
N GLY A 133 12.82 18.73 16.72
CA GLY A 133 11.90 19.41 15.80
C GLY A 133 11.46 18.49 14.66
N LEU A 134 11.44 17.18 14.91
CA LEU A 134 11.12 16.18 13.90
C LEU A 134 9.65 16.28 13.49
N ALA A 135 9.44 16.27 12.17
CA ALA A 135 8.13 16.17 11.57
C ALA A 135 7.61 14.74 11.57
N ASP A 136 6.32 14.60 11.55
CA ASP A 136 5.56 13.38 11.31
C ASP A 136 4.36 13.67 10.41
N GLY A 137 3.51 12.69 10.13
CA GLY A 137 2.40 12.92 9.22
C GLY A 137 1.19 12.02 9.44
N VAL A 138 0.08 12.49 8.91
CA VAL A 138 -1.18 11.77 8.82
C VAL A 138 -1.61 11.72 7.37
N VAL A 139 -2.08 10.55 6.93
CA VAL A 139 -2.73 10.40 5.62
C VAL A 139 -4.14 9.89 5.83
N ILE A 140 -5.11 10.68 5.41
CA ILE A 140 -6.53 10.36 5.55
C ILE A 140 -7.01 9.70 4.26
N THR A 141 -7.08 8.38 4.28
CA THR A 141 -7.36 7.52 3.11
C THR A 141 -7.75 6.12 3.53
N PRO A 142 -8.74 5.50 2.87
CA PRO A 142 -9.00 4.06 2.97
C PRO A 142 -8.28 3.27 1.85
N SER A 143 -7.30 3.88 1.12
CA SER A 143 -6.61 3.30 -0.06
C SER A 143 -7.62 2.97 -1.17
N HIS A 144 -7.58 1.76 -1.73
CA HIS A 144 -8.46 1.29 -2.82
C HIS A 144 -9.82 0.76 -2.36
N ASN A 145 -10.21 0.97 -1.12
CA ASN A 145 -11.49 0.50 -0.57
C ASN A 145 -12.69 1.17 -1.26
N PRO A 146 -13.91 0.59 -1.14
CA PRO A 146 -15.10 1.18 -1.72
C PRO A 146 -15.36 2.63 -1.31
N PRO A 147 -16.09 3.41 -2.13
CA PRO A 147 -16.34 4.85 -1.93
C PRO A 147 -16.97 5.22 -0.58
N LYS A 148 -17.64 4.27 0.09
CA LYS A 148 -18.28 4.47 1.40
C LYS A 148 -17.31 4.44 2.57
N ASP A 149 -16.09 3.98 2.35
CA ASP A 149 -15.11 3.82 3.41
C ASP A 149 -14.29 5.10 3.63
N GLY A 150 -13.80 5.27 4.84
CA GLY A 150 -12.80 6.24 5.23
C GLY A 150 -11.63 5.52 5.91
N GLY A 151 -10.51 6.20 6.01
CA GLY A 151 -9.31 5.67 6.66
C GLY A 151 -8.43 6.76 7.24
N PHE A 152 -7.63 6.40 8.23
CA PHE A 152 -6.71 7.30 8.92
C PHE A 152 -5.40 6.54 9.21
N LYS A 153 -4.31 7.00 8.60
CA LYS A 153 -2.96 6.43 8.75
C LYS A 153 -2.08 7.44 9.49
N TYR A 154 -1.13 6.94 10.27
CA TYR A 154 -0.09 7.74 10.91
C TYR A 154 1.30 7.29 10.43
N ASN A 155 2.12 8.26 10.07
CA ASN A 155 3.51 8.09 9.67
C ASN A 155 4.41 8.85 10.68
N PRO A 156 5.13 8.14 11.56
CA PRO A 156 6.06 8.72 12.52
C PRO A 156 7.28 9.38 11.82
N PRO A 157 8.23 9.96 12.59
CA PRO A 157 9.38 10.68 12.01
C PRO A 157 10.28 9.91 11.05
N ASN A 158 10.21 8.58 11.02
CA ASN A 158 10.89 7.76 10.01
C ASN A 158 10.18 7.74 8.64
N GLY A 159 9.03 8.42 8.51
CA GLY A 159 8.28 8.59 7.27
C GLY A 159 7.44 7.41 6.82
N GLY A 160 7.63 6.22 7.40
CA GLY A 160 6.90 5.01 7.02
C GLY A 160 5.59 4.81 7.79
N PRO A 161 4.83 3.75 7.48
CA PRO A 161 3.65 3.41 8.27
C PRO A 161 4.04 3.04 9.71
N ALA A 162 3.30 3.58 10.67
CA ALA A 162 3.55 3.35 12.10
C ALA A 162 3.52 1.85 12.45
N ASP A 163 4.48 1.42 13.28
CA ASP A 163 4.54 0.06 13.78
C ASP A 163 3.41 -0.24 14.79
N SER A 164 3.22 -1.52 15.07
CA SER A 164 2.16 -2.01 15.96
C SER A 164 2.25 -1.44 17.37
N ASP A 165 3.44 -1.22 17.89
CA ASP A 165 3.63 -0.64 19.22
C ASP A 165 3.10 0.79 19.29
N ILE A 166 3.27 1.56 18.23
CA ILE A 166 2.75 2.93 18.11
C ILE A 166 1.24 2.89 17.93
N THR A 167 0.76 2.13 16.95
CA THR A 167 -0.68 2.07 16.64
C THR A 167 -1.50 1.50 17.79
N ASN A 168 -0.98 0.53 18.55
CA ASN A 168 -1.64 -0.02 19.73
C ASN A 168 -1.76 1.02 20.86
N GLN A 169 -0.76 1.86 21.09
CA GLN A 169 -0.83 2.94 22.07
C GLN A 169 -1.89 3.97 21.68
N ILE A 170 -1.89 4.44 20.42
CA ILE A 170 -2.87 5.41 19.90
C ILE A 170 -4.28 4.78 19.96
N GLN A 171 -4.46 3.55 19.51
CA GLN A 171 -5.74 2.85 19.52
C GLN A 171 -6.31 2.70 20.94
N LYS A 172 -5.48 2.28 21.89
CA LYS A 172 -5.89 2.11 23.28
C LYS A 172 -6.39 3.46 23.84
N ARG A 173 -5.61 4.52 23.68
CA ARG A 173 -5.96 5.84 24.19
C ARG A 173 -7.19 6.42 23.48
N ALA A 174 -7.30 6.27 22.18
CA ALA A 174 -8.49 6.69 21.42
C ALA A 174 -9.77 6.00 21.92
N ASN A 175 -9.71 4.70 22.23
CA ASN A 175 -10.86 3.98 22.79
C ASN A 175 -11.20 4.41 24.22
N GLU A 176 -10.21 4.79 25.05
CA GLU A 176 -10.47 5.39 26.37
C GLU A 176 -11.18 6.74 26.22
N ILE A 177 -10.74 7.59 25.28
CA ILE A 177 -11.37 8.88 24.98
C ILE A 177 -12.82 8.69 24.47
N LEU A 178 -13.07 7.72 23.60
CA LEU A 178 -14.41 7.39 23.13
C LEU A 178 -15.31 6.92 24.29
N ALA A 179 -14.82 6.05 25.15
CA ALA A 179 -15.55 5.57 26.33
C ALA A 179 -15.89 6.69 27.31
N ASN A 180 -15.03 7.72 27.41
CA ASN A 180 -15.24 8.95 28.19
C ASN A 180 -16.04 10.02 27.43
N GLN A 181 -16.76 9.66 26.37
CA GLN A 181 -17.62 10.57 25.60
C GLN A 181 -16.90 11.82 25.08
N LEU A 182 -15.62 11.69 24.69
CA LEU A 182 -14.76 12.75 24.17
C LEU A 182 -14.46 13.89 25.16
N ALA A 183 -14.64 13.68 26.46
CA ALA A 183 -14.44 14.72 27.47
C ALA A 183 -13.01 15.30 27.49
N ASP A 184 -12.03 14.51 27.03
CA ASP A 184 -10.62 14.90 26.96
C ASP A 184 -10.24 15.59 25.63
N VAL A 185 -11.15 15.64 24.66
CA VAL A 185 -10.85 16.21 23.31
C VAL A 185 -10.91 17.74 23.37
N ILE A 186 -9.84 18.38 22.92
CA ILE A 186 -9.78 19.82 22.70
C ILE A 186 -9.91 20.06 21.20
N GLN A 187 -10.95 20.76 20.78
CA GLN A 187 -11.24 21.02 19.37
C GLN A 187 -11.79 22.42 19.16
N ILE A 188 -11.40 23.05 18.04
CA ILE A 188 -11.98 24.33 17.55
C ILE A 188 -12.66 24.11 16.20
N GLY A 189 -13.49 25.07 15.80
CA GLY A 189 -14.15 25.02 14.49
C GLY A 189 -13.14 25.07 13.33
N PHE A 190 -13.48 24.45 12.21
CA PHE A 190 -12.60 24.31 11.05
C PHE A 190 -12.10 25.66 10.51
N ASP A 191 -13.00 26.65 10.32
CA ASP A 191 -12.61 27.97 9.82
C ASP A 191 -11.69 28.71 10.82
N GLN A 192 -11.92 28.52 12.12
CA GLN A 192 -11.05 29.05 13.15
C GLN A 192 -9.67 28.39 13.10
N ALA A 193 -9.62 27.08 12.91
CA ALA A 193 -8.38 26.34 12.78
C ALA A 193 -7.57 26.80 11.56
N LEU A 194 -8.20 26.91 10.40
CA LEU A 194 -7.55 27.40 9.16
C LEU A 194 -7.02 28.83 9.29
N SER A 195 -7.63 29.66 10.16
CA SER A 195 -7.20 31.05 10.41
C SER A 195 -6.17 31.17 11.53
N SER A 196 -5.80 30.08 12.18
CA SER A 196 -4.84 30.07 13.29
C SER A 196 -3.40 30.04 12.80
N ASP A 197 -2.48 30.50 13.66
CA ASP A 197 -1.02 30.38 13.41
C ASP A 197 -0.50 28.93 13.45
N SER A 198 -1.36 27.97 13.83
CA SER A 198 -1.01 26.56 13.89
C SER A 198 -1.16 25.85 12.54
N VAL A 199 -1.98 26.37 11.61
CA VAL A 199 -2.22 25.77 10.31
C VAL A 199 -1.59 26.62 9.21
N THR A 200 -0.75 26.01 8.37
CA THR A 200 -0.11 26.71 7.25
C THR A 200 -0.24 25.89 5.97
N GLU A 201 -0.49 26.58 4.86
CA GLU A 201 -0.41 25.98 3.55
C GLU A 201 1.04 25.62 3.19
N TYR A 202 1.21 24.51 2.51
CA TYR A 202 2.49 24.01 2.02
C TYR A 202 2.31 23.45 0.61
N ASP A 203 3.22 23.74 -0.29
CA ASP A 203 3.24 23.13 -1.60
C ASP A 203 3.95 21.77 -1.52
N PHE A 204 3.18 20.68 -1.48
CA PHE A 204 3.74 19.33 -1.49
C PHE A 204 4.13 18.88 -2.90
N VAL A 205 3.54 19.45 -3.95
CA VAL A 205 3.71 19.00 -5.32
C VAL A 205 5.13 19.27 -5.82
N LYS A 206 5.55 20.54 -5.75
CA LYS A 206 6.81 20.96 -6.36
C LYS A 206 8.06 20.30 -5.75
N PRO A 207 8.24 20.24 -4.42
CA PRO A 207 9.40 19.58 -3.82
C PRO A 207 9.51 18.09 -4.19
N TYR A 208 8.38 17.37 -4.21
CA TYR A 208 8.34 15.98 -4.59
C TYR A 208 8.71 15.79 -6.07
N VAL A 209 8.08 16.57 -6.95
CA VAL A 209 8.34 16.47 -8.40
C VAL A 209 9.78 16.86 -8.75
N ASP A 210 10.31 17.94 -8.19
CA ASP A 210 11.69 18.38 -8.43
C ASP A 210 12.75 17.35 -8.02
N ASP A 211 12.42 16.50 -7.03
CA ASP A 211 13.32 15.47 -6.50
C ASP A 211 13.24 14.13 -7.28
N LEU A 212 12.20 13.91 -8.11
CA LEU A 212 12.03 12.66 -8.87
C LEU A 212 13.26 12.28 -9.71
N LYS A 213 14.01 13.23 -10.23
CA LYS A 213 15.27 13.00 -11.00
C LYS A 213 16.36 12.27 -10.19
N ASN A 214 16.26 12.32 -8.87
CA ASN A 214 17.22 11.66 -7.97
C ASN A 214 16.87 10.18 -7.72
N VAL A 215 15.66 9.75 -8.08
CA VAL A 215 15.21 8.36 -7.93
C VAL A 215 14.94 7.69 -9.28
N ILE A 216 14.47 8.43 -10.28
CA ILE A 216 14.15 7.99 -11.65
C ILE A 216 15.05 8.70 -12.65
N ASP A 217 15.47 8.00 -13.72
CA ASP A 217 16.17 8.61 -14.84
C ASP A 217 15.18 9.30 -15.80
N MET A 218 14.68 10.47 -15.36
CA MET A 218 13.71 11.26 -16.10
C MET A 218 14.26 11.74 -17.46
N GLU A 219 15.58 11.96 -17.55
CA GLU A 219 16.24 12.34 -18.79
C GLU A 219 16.21 11.21 -19.84
N ALA A 220 16.45 9.97 -19.41
CA ALA A 220 16.36 8.81 -20.30
C ALA A 220 14.94 8.64 -20.85
N ILE A 221 13.89 8.80 -20.01
CA ILE A 221 12.49 8.72 -20.44
C ILE A 221 12.17 9.78 -21.48
N ALA A 222 12.52 11.05 -21.20
CA ALA A 222 12.27 12.17 -22.11
C ALA A 222 12.99 11.99 -23.44
N LYS A 223 14.28 11.60 -23.42
CA LYS A 223 15.10 11.39 -24.62
C LYS A 223 14.59 10.25 -25.49
N ALA A 224 14.09 9.18 -24.88
CA ALA A 224 13.55 8.04 -25.63
C ALA A 224 12.15 8.34 -26.21
N GLY A 225 11.46 9.39 -25.73
CA GLY A 225 10.12 9.76 -26.18
C GLY A 225 9.07 8.71 -25.84
N VAL A 226 9.21 8.05 -24.69
CA VAL A 226 8.26 7.03 -24.21
C VAL A 226 6.90 7.66 -23.98
N LYS A 227 5.86 7.15 -24.64
CA LYS A 227 4.47 7.57 -24.44
C LYS A 227 3.85 6.85 -23.24
N ILE A 228 3.51 7.63 -22.22
CA ILE A 228 2.97 7.12 -20.95
C ILE A 228 1.49 7.46 -20.86
N GLY A 229 0.64 6.44 -20.75
CA GLY A 229 -0.77 6.61 -20.39
C GLY A 229 -0.96 6.47 -18.89
N VAL A 230 -1.72 7.37 -18.26
CA VAL A 230 -1.94 7.34 -16.81
C VAL A 230 -3.43 7.33 -16.50
N ASP A 231 -3.88 6.34 -15.72
CA ASP A 231 -5.19 6.34 -15.08
C ASP A 231 -5.02 6.46 -13.56
N PRO A 232 -5.26 7.64 -13.00
CA PRO A 232 -5.20 7.86 -11.56
C PRO A 232 -6.29 7.15 -10.75
N LEU A 233 -7.22 6.47 -11.40
CA LEU A 233 -8.44 5.91 -10.80
C LEU A 233 -9.17 6.92 -9.89
N GLY A 234 -9.15 8.20 -10.27
CA GLY A 234 -9.76 9.31 -9.52
C GLY A 234 -9.01 9.70 -8.25
N GLY A 235 -7.76 9.31 -8.10
CA GLY A 235 -6.98 9.45 -6.88
C GLY A 235 -6.29 10.80 -6.68
N SER A 236 -5.61 10.93 -5.55
CA SER A 236 -5.01 12.17 -5.02
C SER A 236 -3.83 12.70 -5.84
N GLY A 237 -3.25 11.89 -6.71
CA GLY A 237 -2.07 12.27 -7.50
C GLY A 237 -2.38 12.87 -8.88
N ILE A 238 -3.64 13.08 -9.25
CA ILE A 238 -4.03 13.61 -10.56
C ILE A 238 -3.24 14.87 -10.92
N ALA A 239 -3.17 15.82 -9.98
CA ALA A 239 -2.50 17.12 -10.22
C ALA A 239 -0.98 17.03 -10.39
N TYR A 240 -0.36 15.92 -10.04
CA TYR A 240 1.09 15.73 -10.13
C TYR A 240 1.56 15.44 -11.55
N TRP A 241 0.76 14.74 -12.36
CA TRP A 241 1.20 14.23 -13.66
C TRP A 241 1.50 15.33 -14.68
N ASP A 242 0.68 16.38 -14.73
CA ASP A 242 0.93 17.53 -15.58
C ASP A 242 2.21 18.28 -15.15
N VAL A 243 2.46 18.38 -13.85
CA VAL A 243 3.67 19.02 -13.32
C VAL A 243 4.90 18.18 -13.66
N ILE A 244 4.82 16.84 -13.55
CA ILE A 244 5.90 15.92 -13.95
C ILE A 244 6.18 16.05 -15.44
N ALA A 245 5.13 15.98 -16.29
CA ALA A 245 5.27 16.12 -17.73
C ALA A 245 5.96 17.41 -18.13
N ASN A 246 5.51 18.54 -17.57
CA ASN A 246 6.06 19.87 -17.87
C ASN A 246 7.49 20.05 -17.32
N THR A 247 7.78 19.54 -16.12
CA THR A 247 9.10 19.70 -15.49
C THR A 247 10.18 18.96 -16.24
N TYR A 248 9.86 17.76 -16.72
CA TYR A 248 10.86 16.85 -17.31
C TYR A 248 10.76 16.70 -18.84
N GLY A 249 9.71 17.26 -19.45
CA GLY A 249 9.50 17.13 -20.89
C GLY A 249 9.15 15.70 -21.32
N VAL A 250 8.45 14.94 -20.47
CA VAL A 250 7.99 13.58 -20.76
C VAL A 250 6.59 13.57 -21.36
N ASP A 251 6.33 12.65 -22.28
CA ASP A 251 5.06 12.51 -22.97
C ASP A 251 4.08 11.68 -22.10
N ILE A 252 3.27 12.38 -21.29
CA ILE A 252 2.28 11.79 -20.40
C ILE A 252 0.89 12.22 -20.83
N GLU A 253 -0.01 11.25 -20.96
CA GLU A 253 -1.46 11.48 -21.14
C GLU A 253 -2.24 10.90 -19.96
N VAL A 254 -2.90 11.76 -19.19
CA VAL A 254 -3.86 11.34 -18.16
C VAL A 254 -5.18 10.99 -18.87
N VAL A 255 -5.54 9.70 -18.88
CA VAL A 255 -6.72 9.22 -19.64
C VAL A 255 -8.04 9.40 -18.89
N ASN A 256 -7.97 9.62 -17.57
CA ASN A 256 -9.12 9.87 -16.72
C ASN A 256 -8.74 10.88 -15.61
N ASP A 257 -9.12 12.12 -15.81
CA ASP A 257 -8.82 13.25 -14.91
C ASP A 257 -9.96 13.56 -13.91
N LYS A 258 -10.96 12.69 -13.82
CA LYS A 258 -12.14 12.91 -13.00
C LYS A 258 -11.86 12.65 -11.52
N ILE A 259 -12.20 13.65 -10.70
CA ILE A 259 -12.35 13.48 -9.26
C ILE A 259 -13.83 13.42 -8.93
N ASP A 260 -14.29 12.26 -8.53
CA ASP A 260 -15.65 11.98 -8.11
C ASP A 260 -15.62 11.09 -6.88
N PRO A 261 -15.98 11.59 -5.69
CA PRO A 261 -15.94 10.82 -4.44
C PRO A 261 -16.83 9.58 -4.42
N SER A 262 -17.75 9.44 -5.38
CA SER A 262 -18.53 8.21 -5.59
C SER A 262 -17.84 7.20 -6.50
N PHE A 263 -16.76 7.60 -7.19
CA PHE A 263 -16.02 6.81 -8.18
C PHE A 263 -16.95 6.15 -9.22
N SER A 264 -18.00 6.87 -9.63
CA SER A 264 -19.06 6.35 -10.51
C SER A 264 -18.58 5.95 -11.91
N PHE A 265 -17.41 6.44 -12.33
CA PHE A 265 -16.76 6.12 -13.60
C PHE A 265 -16.07 4.74 -13.62
N MET A 266 -15.90 4.10 -12.44
CA MET A 266 -15.24 2.81 -12.33
C MET A 266 -16.08 1.65 -12.84
N THR A 267 -15.42 0.60 -13.26
CA THR A 267 -16.00 -0.72 -13.42
C THR A 267 -16.02 -1.47 -12.09
N LEU A 268 -16.95 -2.40 -11.94
CA LEU A 268 -17.07 -3.22 -10.73
C LEU A 268 -15.91 -4.22 -10.65
N ASP A 269 -15.31 -4.34 -9.48
CA ASP A 269 -14.26 -5.32 -9.21
C ASP A 269 -14.84 -6.75 -9.07
N LYS A 270 -13.98 -7.72 -8.86
CA LYS A 270 -14.30 -9.15 -8.76
C LYS A 270 -15.41 -9.49 -7.76
N ASP A 271 -15.60 -8.67 -6.72
CA ASP A 271 -16.65 -8.82 -5.71
C ASP A 271 -17.94 -8.07 -6.03
N GLY A 272 -18.03 -7.45 -7.22
CA GLY A 272 -19.20 -6.68 -7.67
C GLY A 272 -19.32 -5.30 -7.03
N LYS A 273 -18.26 -4.78 -6.39
CA LYS A 273 -18.22 -3.45 -5.80
C LYS A 273 -17.31 -2.53 -6.59
N ILE A 274 -17.51 -1.23 -6.43
CA ILE A 274 -16.53 -0.22 -6.86
C ILE A 274 -15.33 -0.32 -5.94
N ARG A 275 -14.15 -0.64 -6.51
CA ARG A 275 -12.84 -0.60 -5.86
C ARG A 275 -11.82 -0.03 -6.83
N MET A 276 -10.92 0.79 -6.33
CA MET A 276 -9.87 1.43 -7.13
C MET A 276 -8.56 0.66 -7.01
N ASP A 277 -8.64 -0.67 -7.15
CA ASP A 277 -7.47 -1.56 -7.05
C ASP A 277 -6.74 -1.64 -8.40
N CYS A 278 -5.62 -0.94 -8.51
CA CYS A 278 -4.81 -0.91 -9.73
C CYS A 278 -4.11 -2.25 -10.07
N SER A 279 -4.18 -3.25 -9.20
CA SER A 279 -3.75 -4.63 -9.50
C SER A 279 -4.87 -5.51 -10.07
N SER A 280 -6.12 -5.02 -10.05
CA SER A 280 -7.28 -5.77 -10.54
C SER A 280 -7.55 -5.52 -12.03
N PRO A 281 -7.61 -6.57 -12.87
CA PRO A 281 -7.97 -6.40 -14.28
C PRO A 281 -9.39 -5.86 -14.48
N TYR A 282 -10.26 -6.01 -13.49
CA TYR A 282 -11.62 -5.50 -13.53
C TYR A 282 -11.66 -3.99 -13.26
N ALA A 283 -10.97 -3.51 -12.24
CA ALA A 283 -10.84 -2.07 -11.95
C ALA A 283 -10.06 -1.35 -13.07
N MET A 284 -9.05 -1.99 -13.62
CA MET A 284 -8.19 -1.45 -14.69
C MET A 284 -8.73 -1.67 -16.10
N ALA A 285 -9.98 -2.18 -16.27
CA ALA A 285 -10.53 -2.53 -17.56
C ALA A 285 -10.49 -1.37 -18.58
N GLY A 286 -10.73 -0.13 -18.14
CA GLY A 286 -10.66 1.05 -18.99
C GLY A 286 -9.25 1.29 -19.56
N LEU A 287 -8.22 1.24 -18.71
CA LEU A 287 -6.83 1.44 -19.14
C LEU A 287 -6.33 0.27 -20.00
N ILE A 288 -6.71 -0.95 -19.68
CA ILE A 288 -6.33 -2.14 -20.47
C ILE A 288 -6.84 -2.03 -21.91
N GLN A 289 -8.03 -1.45 -22.14
CA GLN A 289 -8.56 -1.22 -23.50
C GLN A 289 -7.70 -0.23 -24.30
N LEU A 290 -6.93 0.62 -23.64
CA LEU A 290 -6.05 1.61 -24.27
C LEU A 290 -4.60 1.12 -24.43
N LYS A 291 -4.29 -0.13 -24.10
CA LYS A 291 -2.93 -0.68 -24.04
C LYS A 291 -2.08 -0.50 -25.32
N ASP A 292 -2.74 -0.45 -26.48
CA ASP A 292 -2.05 -0.30 -27.77
C ASP A 292 -1.77 1.19 -28.15
N LYS A 293 -2.31 2.13 -27.38
CA LYS A 293 -2.12 3.57 -27.57
C LYS A 293 -0.79 4.08 -27.02
N PHE A 294 -0.24 3.42 -26.02
CA PHE A 294 0.91 3.83 -25.26
C PHE A 294 2.06 2.81 -25.35
N ASP A 295 3.29 3.25 -25.10
CA ASP A 295 4.42 2.34 -24.93
C ASP A 295 4.35 1.64 -23.58
N ILE A 296 3.89 2.37 -22.55
CA ILE A 296 3.58 1.90 -21.22
C ILE A 296 2.35 2.64 -20.70
N ALA A 297 1.45 1.97 -20.00
CA ALA A 297 0.39 2.65 -19.29
C ALA A 297 0.38 2.21 -17.82
N VAL A 298 -0.03 3.12 -16.94
CA VAL A 298 0.08 2.95 -15.49
C VAL A 298 -1.20 3.38 -14.79
N GLY A 299 -1.58 2.68 -13.74
CA GLY A 299 -2.66 3.07 -12.85
C GLY A 299 -2.20 3.13 -11.40
N ASN A 300 -2.83 3.99 -10.62
CA ASN A 300 -2.56 4.11 -9.19
C ASN A 300 -3.87 4.07 -8.40
N ASP A 301 -3.82 3.56 -7.19
CA ASP A 301 -4.96 3.64 -6.27
C ASP A 301 -5.12 5.05 -5.67
N PRO A 302 -6.24 5.37 -5.02
CA PRO A 302 -6.55 6.75 -4.63
C PRO A 302 -5.52 7.48 -3.78
N ASP A 303 -4.72 6.79 -2.99
CA ASP A 303 -3.65 7.39 -2.19
C ASP A 303 -2.24 7.14 -2.73
N TYR A 304 -2.15 6.56 -3.95
CA TYR A 304 -0.90 6.38 -4.69
C TYR A 304 0.17 5.55 -3.98
N ASP A 305 -0.23 4.68 -3.07
CA ASP A 305 0.72 3.75 -2.44
C ASP A 305 0.89 2.45 -3.25
N ARG A 306 0.12 2.29 -4.37
CA ARG A 306 0.18 1.13 -5.27
C ARG A 306 0.32 1.52 -6.73
N HIS A 307 0.75 0.54 -7.53
CA HIS A 307 0.93 0.67 -8.97
C HIS A 307 0.26 -0.46 -9.73
N GLY A 308 -0.26 -0.15 -10.93
CA GLY A 308 -0.66 -1.13 -11.93
C GLY A 308 0.05 -0.82 -13.24
N ILE A 309 0.75 -1.80 -13.81
CA ILE A 309 1.51 -1.63 -15.04
C ILE A 309 0.81 -2.35 -16.18
N VAL A 310 0.47 -1.60 -17.21
CA VAL A 310 -0.19 -2.12 -18.42
C VAL A 310 0.78 -1.97 -19.59
N THR A 311 1.09 -3.08 -20.21
CA THR A 311 1.88 -3.18 -21.46
C THR A 311 0.97 -3.62 -22.61
N LYS A 312 1.50 -3.76 -23.81
CA LYS A 312 0.75 -4.36 -24.94
C LYS A 312 0.28 -5.78 -24.66
N ALA A 313 0.92 -6.49 -23.74
CA ALA A 313 0.46 -7.81 -23.28
C ALA A 313 -0.74 -7.74 -22.31
N GLY A 314 -1.05 -6.57 -21.76
CA GLY A 314 -2.11 -6.33 -20.78
C GLY A 314 -1.58 -5.88 -19.42
N LEU A 315 -2.41 -6.01 -18.38
CA LEU A 315 -2.04 -5.71 -17.00
C LEU A 315 -1.04 -6.76 -16.48
N MET A 316 0.10 -6.31 -16.00
CA MET A 316 1.09 -7.19 -15.38
C MET A 316 0.63 -7.61 -13.97
N ASN A 317 0.90 -8.87 -13.62
CA ASN A 317 0.82 -9.29 -12.23
C ASN A 317 1.86 -8.52 -11.41
N PRO A 318 1.50 -7.95 -10.23
CA PRO A 318 2.46 -7.24 -9.39
C PRO A 318 3.73 -8.03 -9.07
N ASN A 319 3.63 -9.32 -8.76
CA ASN A 319 4.81 -10.17 -8.54
C ASN A 319 5.78 -10.19 -9.73
N HIS A 320 5.24 -10.19 -10.95
CA HIS A 320 6.05 -10.19 -12.16
C HIS A 320 6.79 -8.86 -12.32
N TYR A 321 6.08 -7.76 -12.09
CA TYR A 321 6.70 -6.44 -12.18
C TYR A 321 7.74 -6.20 -11.08
N LEU A 322 7.48 -6.64 -9.84
CA LEU A 322 8.47 -6.55 -8.75
C LEU A 322 9.77 -7.28 -9.10
N ALA A 323 9.69 -8.48 -9.69
CA ALA A 323 10.87 -9.23 -10.09
C ALA A 323 11.69 -8.48 -11.16
N VAL A 324 11.01 -7.90 -12.16
CA VAL A 324 11.64 -7.07 -13.21
C VAL A 324 12.26 -5.81 -12.61
N ALA A 325 11.54 -5.11 -11.73
CA ALA A 325 12.03 -3.90 -11.06
C ALA A 325 13.30 -4.18 -10.25
N ILE A 326 13.34 -5.26 -9.49
CA ILE A 326 14.51 -5.70 -8.72
C ILE A 326 15.68 -6.01 -9.64
N GLN A 327 15.45 -6.84 -10.68
CA GLN A 327 16.49 -7.17 -11.66
C GLN A 327 17.08 -5.91 -12.29
N TYR A 328 16.22 -4.97 -12.71
CA TYR A 328 16.65 -3.73 -13.34
C TYR A 328 17.41 -2.82 -12.38
N LEU A 329 16.84 -2.51 -11.22
CA LEU A 329 17.43 -1.58 -10.26
C LEU A 329 18.81 -2.03 -9.79
N PHE A 330 18.97 -3.28 -9.39
CA PHE A 330 20.25 -3.81 -8.90
C PHE A 330 21.30 -4.00 -10.02
N SER A 331 20.89 -3.90 -11.29
CA SER A 331 21.80 -3.95 -12.45
C SER A 331 22.12 -2.56 -13.03
N HIS A 332 21.36 -1.50 -12.68
CA HIS A 332 21.47 -0.18 -13.30
C HIS A 332 21.63 0.98 -12.29
N ARG A 333 21.87 0.67 -11.03
CA ARG A 333 22.15 1.68 -9.99
C ARG A 333 23.61 1.54 -9.53
N ASP A 334 24.53 2.08 -10.33
CA ASP A 334 25.98 1.93 -10.14
C ASP A 334 26.49 2.49 -8.80
N GLN A 335 25.76 3.43 -8.19
CA GLN A 335 26.13 4.03 -6.91
C GLN A 335 25.57 3.24 -5.71
N TRP A 336 24.76 2.22 -5.95
CA TRP A 336 24.23 1.38 -4.88
C TRP A 336 25.30 0.47 -4.30
N SER A 337 25.34 0.37 -2.96
CA SER A 337 26.25 -0.56 -2.28
C SER A 337 25.99 -2.00 -2.71
N SER A 338 27.08 -2.77 -2.83
CA SER A 338 27.00 -4.23 -3.07
C SER A 338 26.25 -4.98 -1.97
N GLU A 339 26.23 -4.43 -0.75
CA GLU A 339 25.65 -5.04 0.45
C GLU A 339 24.13 -4.84 0.57
N LEU A 340 23.51 -4.04 -0.30
CA LEU A 340 22.07 -3.81 -0.26
C LEU A 340 21.28 -5.10 -0.43
N ALA A 341 20.29 -5.27 0.44
CA ALA A 341 19.38 -6.40 0.40
C ALA A 341 18.11 -6.09 -0.41
N VAL A 342 17.45 -7.16 -0.86
CA VAL A 342 16.11 -7.14 -1.45
C VAL A 342 15.10 -7.53 -0.39
N GLY A 343 14.11 -6.67 -0.12
CA GLY A 343 12.99 -6.94 0.78
C GLY A 343 11.76 -7.46 0.02
N LYS A 344 11.16 -8.57 0.47
CA LYS A 344 9.87 -9.08 -0.01
C LYS A 344 9.01 -9.62 1.12
N THR A 345 7.69 -9.69 0.92
CA THR A 345 6.83 -10.40 1.85
C THR A 345 6.89 -11.92 1.63
N LEU A 346 6.59 -12.68 2.68
CA LEU A 346 6.58 -14.14 2.63
C LEU A 346 5.58 -14.75 1.61
N VAL A 347 4.61 -13.96 1.15
CA VAL A 347 3.61 -14.36 0.17
C VAL A 347 3.88 -13.82 -1.23
N SER A 348 4.95 -13.06 -1.43
CA SER A 348 5.42 -12.65 -2.76
C SER A 348 6.09 -13.81 -3.49
N SER A 349 6.12 -13.75 -4.83
CA SER A 349 6.65 -14.81 -5.69
C SER A 349 8.11 -15.16 -5.39
N SER A 350 8.44 -16.44 -5.47
CA SER A 350 9.82 -16.94 -5.42
C SER A 350 10.61 -16.69 -6.71
N MET A 351 10.01 -16.09 -7.74
CA MET A 351 10.79 -15.49 -8.83
C MET A 351 11.76 -14.43 -8.29
N ILE A 352 11.33 -13.66 -7.27
CA ILE A 352 12.19 -12.67 -6.61
C ILE A 352 13.39 -13.34 -5.94
N ASP A 353 13.20 -14.52 -5.33
CA ASP A 353 14.29 -15.28 -4.71
C ASP A 353 15.35 -15.69 -5.75
N ARG A 354 14.89 -16.19 -6.90
CA ARG A 354 15.77 -16.61 -8.02
C ARG A 354 16.53 -15.43 -8.61
N VAL A 355 15.85 -14.30 -8.78
CA VAL A 355 16.46 -13.04 -9.26
C VAL A 355 17.50 -12.52 -8.25
N ALA A 356 17.15 -12.42 -6.96
CA ALA A 356 18.07 -11.95 -5.93
C ALA A 356 19.31 -12.85 -5.82
N SER A 357 19.12 -14.18 -5.87
CA SER A 357 20.21 -15.15 -5.87
C SER A 357 21.14 -14.98 -7.08
N ALA A 358 20.59 -14.80 -8.28
CA ALA A 358 21.38 -14.60 -9.50
C ALA A 358 22.16 -13.28 -9.48
N LEU A 359 21.62 -12.25 -8.85
CA LEU A 359 22.29 -10.97 -8.60
C LEU A 359 23.32 -11.01 -7.46
N GLY A 360 23.42 -12.15 -6.74
CA GLY A 360 24.28 -12.28 -5.56
C GLY A 360 23.83 -11.39 -4.39
N LYS A 361 22.53 -11.06 -4.32
CA LYS A 361 21.99 -10.18 -3.29
C LYS A 361 21.34 -10.95 -2.14
N LYS A 362 21.47 -10.42 -0.93
CA LYS A 362 20.76 -10.92 0.25
C LYS A 362 19.27 -10.69 0.06
N LEU A 363 18.47 -11.73 0.27
CA LEU A 363 17.02 -11.64 0.33
C LEU A 363 16.58 -11.53 1.80
N SER A 364 15.69 -10.56 2.06
CA SER A 364 15.03 -10.41 3.35
C SER A 364 13.53 -10.68 3.16
N GLU A 365 13.12 -11.91 3.45
CA GLU A 365 11.70 -12.30 3.46
C GLU A 365 11.09 -12.00 4.83
N VAL A 366 10.06 -11.13 4.85
CA VAL A 366 9.43 -10.61 6.07
C VAL A 366 7.92 -10.94 6.11
N PRO A 367 7.24 -10.79 7.26
CA PRO A 367 5.78 -10.92 7.29
C PRO A 367 5.09 -9.92 6.38
N VAL A 368 3.80 -10.14 6.08
CA VAL A 368 3.00 -9.20 5.29
C VAL A 368 2.83 -7.88 6.04
N GLY A 369 3.06 -6.77 5.34
CA GLY A 369 2.96 -5.41 5.84
C GLY A 369 4.22 -4.60 5.52
N PHE A 370 4.03 -3.45 4.89
CA PHE A 370 5.15 -2.61 4.42
C PHE A 370 6.04 -2.07 5.56
N LYS A 371 5.49 -1.98 6.77
CA LYS A 371 6.21 -1.55 7.98
C LYS A 371 7.53 -2.29 8.23
N TRP A 372 7.64 -3.54 7.76
CA TRP A 372 8.83 -4.36 7.92
C TRP A 372 10.02 -3.94 7.03
N PHE A 373 9.77 -3.06 6.03
CA PHE A 373 10.80 -2.52 5.16
C PHE A 373 11.28 -1.13 5.59
N VAL A 374 10.54 -0.47 6.50
CA VAL A 374 10.78 0.92 6.90
C VAL A 374 12.21 1.15 7.35
N ASP A 375 12.68 0.39 8.34
CA ASP A 375 14.02 0.57 8.90
C ASP A 375 15.10 0.30 7.85
N GLY A 376 14.95 -0.77 7.07
CA GLY A 376 15.91 -1.12 6.03
C GLY A 376 16.04 -0.08 4.91
N LEU A 377 14.93 0.53 4.52
CA LEU A 377 14.92 1.64 3.55
C LEU A 377 15.47 2.92 4.18
N PHE A 378 15.09 3.21 5.42
CA PHE A 378 15.53 4.41 6.13
C PHE A 378 17.05 4.41 6.38
N GLU A 379 17.58 3.27 6.80
CA GLU A 379 19.01 3.09 7.08
C GLU A 379 19.86 2.84 5.81
N GLY A 380 19.19 2.67 4.64
CA GLY A 380 19.89 2.35 3.39
C GLY A 380 20.54 0.97 3.41
N THR A 381 19.94 -0.02 4.07
CA THR A 381 20.34 -1.43 4.06
C THR A 381 19.52 -2.28 3.11
N TYR A 382 18.32 -1.81 2.74
CA TYR A 382 17.49 -2.36 1.67
C TYR A 382 17.51 -1.43 0.46
N GLY A 383 17.88 -1.94 -0.72
CA GLY A 383 17.74 -1.21 -1.97
C GLY A 383 16.30 -1.14 -2.45
N PHE A 384 15.51 -2.16 -2.10
CA PHE A 384 14.12 -2.35 -2.52
C PHE A 384 13.32 -3.06 -1.43
N GLY A 385 12.06 -2.64 -1.23
CA GLY A 385 11.07 -3.34 -0.43
C GLY A 385 9.73 -3.38 -1.16
N GLY A 386 9.11 -4.57 -1.28
CA GLY A 386 7.86 -4.70 -2.04
C GLY A 386 6.94 -5.83 -1.60
N GLU A 387 5.65 -5.64 -1.89
CA GLU A 387 4.55 -6.54 -1.57
C GLU A 387 3.82 -6.98 -2.84
N GLU A 388 3.34 -8.21 -2.87
CA GLU A 388 2.52 -8.76 -3.95
C GLU A 388 1.21 -7.99 -4.18
N SER A 389 0.83 -7.14 -3.24
CA SER A 389 -0.33 -6.24 -3.32
C SER A 389 -0.08 -4.98 -4.15
N ALA A 390 1.02 -4.94 -4.91
CA ALA A 390 1.44 -3.83 -5.77
C ALA A 390 1.96 -2.58 -5.01
N GLY A 391 2.38 -2.72 -3.77
CA GLY A 391 3.04 -1.66 -3.02
C GLY A 391 4.55 -1.90 -2.93
N ALA A 392 5.36 -0.91 -3.30
CA ALA A 392 6.81 -0.99 -3.19
C ALA A 392 7.46 0.39 -3.05
N SER A 393 8.70 0.40 -2.60
CA SER A 393 9.59 1.56 -2.62
C SER A 393 11.04 1.11 -2.78
N PHE A 394 11.90 2.03 -3.23
CA PHE A 394 13.33 1.79 -3.41
C PHE A 394 14.15 3.08 -3.20
N LEU A 395 15.45 2.91 -3.04
CA LEU A 395 16.37 4.01 -2.76
C LEU A 395 16.56 4.93 -3.97
N ARG A 396 17.00 6.17 -3.71
CA ARG A 396 17.48 7.09 -4.74
C ARG A 396 18.65 6.47 -5.52
N ARG A 397 18.99 7.08 -6.64
CA ARG A 397 20.07 6.63 -7.52
C ARG A 397 21.43 6.63 -6.82
N ASP A 398 21.64 7.52 -5.86
CA ASP A 398 22.85 7.61 -5.01
C ASP A 398 22.85 6.66 -3.80
N GLY A 399 21.80 5.87 -3.62
CA GLY A 399 21.64 4.95 -2.50
C GLY A 399 21.07 5.57 -1.22
N SER A 400 20.71 6.85 -1.22
CA SER A 400 20.02 7.47 -0.09
C SER A 400 18.52 7.15 -0.09
N VAL A 401 17.87 7.29 1.08
CA VAL A 401 16.44 7.00 1.24
C VAL A 401 15.59 7.96 0.41
N TRP A 402 14.61 7.42 -0.33
CA TRP A 402 13.60 8.18 -1.06
C TRP A 402 12.32 8.32 -0.23
N SER A 403 11.65 7.21 0.01
CA SER A 403 10.44 7.08 0.79
C SER A 403 10.50 5.79 1.59
N THR A 404 10.01 5.81 2.81
CA THR A 404 9.86 4.64 3.67
C THR A 404 8.43 4.13 3.71
N ASP A 405 7.52 4.77 2.96
CA ASP A 405 6.22 4.22 2.59
C ASP A 405 6.22 3.82 1.12
N LYS A 406 5.22 3.06 0.70
CA LYS A 406 5.02 2.61 -0.67
C LYS A 406 4.79 3.82 -1.59
N ASP A 407 5.37 3.79 -2.77
CA ASP A 407 5.29 4.89 -3.73
C ASP A 407 4.91 4.41 -5.13
N GLY A 408 3.64 4.61 -5.49
CA GLY A 408 3.12 4.23 -6.79
C GLY A 408 3.64 5.10 -7.94
N PHE A 409 4.03 6.36 -7.70
CA PHE A 409 4.60 7.21 -8.75
C PHE A 409 5.95 6.68 -9.24
N ILE A 410 6.88 6.38 -8.31
CA ILE A 410 8.20 5.93 -8.73
C ILE A 410 8.16 4.55 -9.37
N LEU A 411 7.23 3.66 -8.96
CA LEU A 411 7.04 2.37 -9.61
C LEU A 411 6.45 2.55 -11.03
N ALA A 412 5.51 3.47 -11.22
CA ALA A 412 4.95 3.83 -12.52
C ALA A 412 6.03 4.43 -13.45
N LEU A 413 6.80 5.40 -12.98
CA LEU A 413 7.87 6.04 -13.74
C LEU A 413 9.05 5.08 -14.00
N LEU A 414 9.33 4.15 -13.08
CA LEU A 414 10.33 3.10 -13.29
C LEU A 414 9.99 2.21 -14.49
N ALA A 415 8.71 1.90 -14.71
CA ALA A 415 8.30 1.13 -15.89
C ALA A 415 8.63 1.87 -17.20
N ALA A 416 8.48 3.20 -17.20
CA ALA A 416 8.87 4.04 -18.33
C ALA A 416 10.40 4.13 -18.46
N GLU A 417 11.16 4.26 -17.36
CA GLU A 417 12.62 4.24 -17.35
C GLU A 417 13.16 2.91 -17.91
N ILE A 418 12.62 1.79 -17.44
CA ILE A 418 12.98 0.45 -17.95
C ILE A 418 12.77 0.40 -19.47
N THR A 419 11.62 0.87 -19.95
CA THR A 419 11.31 0.88 -21.38
C THR A 419 12.26 1.76 -22.16
N ALA A 420 12.59 2.95 -21.65
CA ALA A 420 13.50 3.90 -22.28
C ALA A 420 14.95 3.38 -22.37
N VAL A 421 15.45 2.80 -21.29
CA VAL A 421 16.85 2.39 -21.18
C VAL A 421 17.13 1.07 -21.90
N THR A 422 16.21 0.10 -21.78
CA THR A 422 16.41 -1.25 -22.33
C THR A 422 15.84 -1.43 -23.74
N GLY A 423 14.96 -0.54 -24.18
CA GLY A 423 14.19 -0.71 -25.42
C GLY A 423 13.13 -1.81 -25.35
N LYS A 424 12.88 -2.37 -24.17
CA LYS A 424 11.90 -3.44 -23.90
C LYS A 424 10.98 -3.01 -22.78
N ASN A 425 9.69 -3.30 -22.91
CA ASN A 425 8.76 -3.06 -21.81
C ASN A 425 8.92 -4.11 -20.70
N PRO A 426 8.40 -3.86 -19.48
CA PRO A 426 8.54 -4.79 -18.35
C PRO A 426 8.02 -6.20 -18.61
N SER A 427 6.96 -6.40 -19.42
CA SER A 427 6.48 -7.75 -19.74
C SER A 427 7.49 -8.55 -20.55
N GLN A 428 8.16 -7.91 -21.51
CA GLN A 428 9.20 -8.57 -22.32
C GLN A 428 10.41 -8.96 -21.46
N LEU A 429 10.79 -8.13 -20.49
CA LEU A 429 11.85 -8.49 -19.54
C LEU A 429 11.43 -9.61 -18.61
N TYR A 430 10.16 -9.66 -18.21
CA TYR A 430 9.65 -10.78 -17.43
C TYR A 430 9.68 -12.11 -18.21
N ASP A 431 9.37 -12.08 -19.52
CA ASP A 431 9.50 -13.25 -20.37
C ASP A 431 10.96 -13.77 -20.42
N GLU A 432 11.94 -12.88 -20.39
CA GLU A 432 13.36 -13.25 -20.28
C GLU A 432 13.67 -13.88 -18.91
N LEU A 433 13.13 -13.35 -17.82
CA LEU A 433 13.29 -13.95 -16.49
C LEU A 433 12.67 -15.34 -16.43
N THR A 434 11.47 -15.54 -17.00
CA THR A 434 10.82 -16.85 -17.02
C THR A 434 11.57 -17.85 -17.88
N ALA A 435 12.16 -17.43 -19.00
CA ALA A 435 13.01 -18.28 -19.82
C ALA A 435 14.29 -18.74 -19.09
N GLN A 436 14.82 -17.91 -18.21
CA GLN A 436 16.04 -18.20 -17.45
C GLN A 436 15.78 -18.98 -16.16
N TYR A 437 14.71 -18.63 -15.41
CA TYR A 437 14.47 -19.10 -14.06
C TYR A 437 13.25 -20.01 -13.91
N GLY A 438 12.49 -20.25 -14.99
CA GLY A 438 11.21 -20.97 -14.97
C GLY A 438 10.01 -20.04 -14.79
N SER A 439 8.83 -20.51 -15.16
CA SER A 439 7.59 -19.75 -15.19
C SER A 439 6.70 -20.13 -14.00
N PRO A 440 6.64 -19.34 -12.93
CA PRO A 440 5.78 -19.64 -11.80
C PRO A 440 4.31 -19.38 -12.12
N ILE A 441 3.45 -20.23 -11.57
CA ILE A 441 2.01 -20.01 -11.50
C ILE A 441 1.65 -19.75 -10.04
N TYR A 442 0.95 -18.64 -9.79
CA TYR A 442 0.60 -18.16 -8.45
C TYR A 442 -0.91 -18.07 -8.28
N THR A 443 -1.40 -18.43 -7.10
CA THR A 443 -2.81 -18.30 -6.76
C THR A 443 -3.02 -17.90 -5.30
N ARG A 444 -4.23 -17.39 -5.01
CA ARG A 444 -4.73 -17.15 -3.66
C ARG A 444 -6.14 -17.71 -3.51
N ILE A 445 -6.35 -18.49 -2.46
CA ILE A 445 -7.64 -19.05 -2.09
C ILE A 445 -8.07 -18.41 -0.76
N ASP A 446 -9.31 -17.91 -0.70
CA ASP A 446 -9.93 -17.41 0.51
C ASP A 446 -10.94 -18.48 1.00
N ALA A 447 -10.83 -18.91 2.26
CA ALA A 447 -11.71 -19.89 2.88
C ALA A 447 -12.30 -19.36 4.20
N ALA A 448 -13.55 -19.70 4.49
CA ALA A 448 -14.22 -19.27 5.73
C ALA A 448 -13.51 -19.82 6.97
N ALA A 449 -13.41 -19.01 8.03
CA ALA A 449 -12.83 -19.39 9.31
C ALA A 449 -13.55 -18.69 10.46
N THR A 450 -13.79 -19.41 11.55
CA THR A 450 -14.28 -18.81 12.80
C THR A 450 -13.15 -18.04 13.50
N PRO A 451 -13.47 -17.14 14.45
CA PRO A 451 -12.46 -16.46 15.26
C PRO A 451 -11.50 -17.44 15.96
N GLU A 452 -12.01 -18.56 16.47
CA GLU A 452 -11.21 -19.60 17.13
C GLU A 452 -10.24 -20.27 16.14
N GLN A 453 -10.69 -20.58 14.93
CA GLN A 453 -9.84 -21.14 13.88
C GLN A 453 -8.77 -20.16 13.44
N LYS A 454 -9.09 -18.87 13.35
CA LYS A 454 -8.12 -17.82 13.04
C LYS A 454 -7.04 -17.74 14.13
N GLU A 455 -7.42 -17.87 15.41
CA GLU A 455 -6.46 -17.85 16.51
C GLU A 455 -5.56 -19.11 16.53
N ILE A 456 -6.12 -20.29 16.24
CA ILE A 456 -5.33 -21.53 16.06
C ILE A 456 -4.29 -21.33 14.95
N LEU A 457 -4.71 -20.84 13.79
CA LEU A 457 -3.82 -20.64 12.64
C LEU A 457 -2.71 -19.63 12.93
N LYS A 458 -3.02 -18.56 13.67
CA LYS A 458 -2.08 -17.53 14.08
C LYS A 458 -0.98 -18.05 15.01
N ASN A 459 -1.32 -19.04 15.85
CA ASN A 459 -0.44 -19.59 16.88
C ASN A 459 0.17 -20.96 16.49
N LEU A 460 0.10 -21.35 15.20
CA LEU A 460 0.71 -22.60 14.73
C LEU A 460 2.21 -22.66 15.02
N SER A 461 2.66 -23.85 15.36
CA SER A 461 4.08 -24.20 15.42
C SER A 461 4.48 -25.08 14.23
N GLU A 462 5.76 -25.20 13.97
CA GLU A 462 6.30 -26.09 12.93
C GLU A 462 5.94 -27.56 13.20
N ASP A 463 5.88 -27.96 14.48
CA ASP A 463 5.55 -29.33 14.94
C ASP A 463 4.07 -29.71 14.69
N ASP A 464 3.19 -28.71 14.48
CA ASP A 464 1.79 -28.98 14.16
C ASP A 464 1.60 -29.53 12.74
N VAL A 465 2.62 -29.43 11.89
CA VAL A 465 2.64 -29.91 10.51
C VAL A 465 3.41 -31.22 10.43
N SER A 466 2.70 -32.35 10.48
CA SER A 466 3.29 -33.69 10.44
C SER A 466 3.74 -34.14 9.04
N ALA A 467 3.34 -33.43 7.97
CA ALA A 467 3.68 -33.79 6.59
C ALA A 467 5.19 -33.61 6.32
N ASP A 468 5.79 -34.57 5.60
CA ASP A 468 7.19 -34.50 5.15
C ASP A 468 7.31 -34.19 3.65
N ALA A 469 6.18 -34.22 2.93
CA ALA A 469 6.10 -33.92 1.51
C ALA A 469 4.90 -32.98 1.23
N LEU A 470 5.00 -32.19 0.18
CA LEU A 470 3.95 -31.32 -0.36
C LEU A 470 3.92 -31.52 -1.88
N ALA A 471 2.76 -31.86 -2.41
CA ALA A 471 2.54 -32.13 -3.84
C ALA A 471 3.54 -33.14 -4.48
N GLY A 472 4.06 -34.06 -3.67
CA GLY A 472 5.03 -35.05 -4.08
C GLY A 472 6.49 -34.63 -3.97
N GLU A 473 6.78 -33.40 -3.60
CA GLU A 473 8.13 -32.90 -3.32
C GLU A 473 8.45 -32.95 -1.82
N LYS A 474 9.71 -33.16 -1.48
CA LYS A 474 10.17 -33.07 -0.08
C LYS A 474 10.02 -31.67 0.44
N ILE A 475 9.47 -31.52 1.64
CA ILE A 475 9.41 -30.24 2.35
C ILE A 475 10.83 -29.85 2.78
N LEU A 476 11.24 -28.65 2.40
CA LEU A 476 12.54 -28.07 2.73
C LEU A 476 12.46 -27.20 3.99
N ALA A 477 11.33 -26.51 4.18
CA ALA A 477 11.12 -25.66 5.35
C ALA A 477 9.63 -25.57 5.73
N LYS A 478 9.38 -25.48 7.03
CA LYS A 478 8.09 -25.16 7.66
C LYS A 478 8.34 -23.92 8.50
N LEU A 479 7.72 -22.79 8.17
CA LEU A 479 8.05 -21.50 8.75
C LEU A 479 6.84 -20.91 9.46
N THR A 480 7.01 -20.55 10.72
CA THR A 480 6.08 -19.73 11.52
C THR A 480 6.68 -18.37 11.86
N HIS A 481 7.96 -18.19 11.55
CA HIS A 481 8.70 -16.94 11.67
C HIS A 481 9.37 -16.61 10.34
N ALA A 482 9.41 -15.33 10.00
CA ALA A 482 9.98 -14.86 8.75
C ALA A 482 11.52 -14.94 8.77
N PRO A 483 12.18 -15.53 7.75
CA PRO A 483 13.64 -15.70 7.74
C PRO A 483 14.42 -14.38 7.74
N GLY A 484 13.84 -13.31 7.20
CA GLY A 484 14.51 -12.02 7.06
C GLY A 484 14.71 -11.25 8.36
N ASN A 485 13.78 -11.37 9.31
CA ASN A 485 13.80 -10.58 10.55
C ASN A 485 13.40 -11.36 11.81
N GLY A 486 13.09 -12.65 11.71
CA GLY A 486 12.68 -13.48 12.85
C GLY A 486 11.29 -13.17 13.41
N ALA A 487 10.53 -12.28 12.80
CA ALA A 487 9.20 -11.93 13.27
C ALA A 487 8.17 -13.03 12.97
N ALA A 488 7.21 -13.22 13.89
CA ALA A 488 6.13 -14.17 13.70
C ALA A 488 5.29 -13.80 12.46
N ILE A 489 5.02 -14.78 11.58
CA ILE A 489 4.23 -14.54 10.37
C ILE A 489 2.72 -14.57 10.65
N GLY A 490 2.32 -14.99 11.84
CA GLY A 490 0.91 -15.15 12.21
C GLY A 490 0.20 -16.20 11.35
N GLY A 491 0.86 -17.31 11.07
CA GLY A 491 0.41 -18.40 10.23
C GLY A 491 1.53 -19.38 9.92
N LEU A 492 1.42 -20.06 8.79
CA LEU A 492 2.37 -21.10 8.36
C LEU A 492 2.77 -20.87 6.90
N LYS A 493 4.07 -21.02 6.60
CA LYS A 493 4.57 -21.21 5.22
C LYS A 493 5.30 -22.53 5.11
N VAL A 494 4.99 -23.31 4.08
CA VAL A 494 5.66 -24.58 3.74
C VAL A 494 6.31 -24.44 2.38
N VAL A 495 7.58 -24.81 2.28
CA VAL A 495 8.41 -24.59 1.09
C VAL A 495 8.98 -25.93 0.60
N THR A 496 8.91 -26.14 -0.71
CA THR A 496 9.58 -27.23 -1.44
C THR A 496 10.56 -26.66 -2.46
N GLU A 497 11.18 -27.48 -3.30
CA GLU A 497 12.11 -27.02 -4.33
C GLU A 497 11.44 -26.16 -5.41
N ASN A 498 10.25 -26.55 -5.86
CA ASN A 498 9.56 -25.91 -6.98
C ASN A 498 8.18 -25.32 -6.61
N GLY A 499 7.86 -25.26 -5.33
CA GLY A 499 6.60 -24.69 -4.90
C GLY A 499 6.56 -24.36 -3.42
N TRP A 500 5.53 -23.64 -3.04
CA TRP A 500 5.26 -23.32 -1.64
C TRP A 500 3.78 -22.98 -1.45
N PHE A 501 3.32 -23.07 -0.22
CA PHE A 501 2.11 -22.37 0.21
C PHE A 501 2.35 -21.57 1.49
N ALA A 502 1.53 -20.52 1.69
CA ALA A 502 1.43 -19.83 2.95
C ALA A 502 -0.04 -19.69 3.35
N ALA A 503 -0.38 -20.04 4.59
CA ALA A 503 -1.72 -19.94 5.14
C ALA A 503 -1.72 -18.96 6.33
N ARG A 504 -2.65 -17.99 6.32
CA ARG A 504 -2.75 -16.99 7.38
C ARG A 504 -4.17 -16.46 7.54
N PRO A 505 -4.60 -16.12 8.78
CA PRO A 505 -5.91 -15.53 9.02
C PRO A 505 -6.01 -14.12 8.41
N SER A 506 -7.22 -13.74 8.01
CA SER A 506 -7.54 -12.34 7.71
C SER A 506 -7.68 -11.54 9.01
N GLY A 507 -7.09 -10.34 9.05
CA GLY A 507 -7.25 -9.43 10.19
C GLY A 507 -8.62 -8.75 10.25
N THR A 508 -9.35 -8.70 9.12
CA THR A 508 -10.57 -7.89 8.99
C THR A 508 -11.82 -8.67 8.60
N GLU A 509 -11.65 -9.92 8.15
CA GLU A 509 -12.74 -10.77 7.65
C GLU A 509 -12.70 -12.14 8.33
N ASP A 510 -13.84 -12.84 8.39
CA ASP A 510 -13.94 -14.20 8.94
C ASP A 510 -13.53 -15.25 7.93
N ILE A 511 -12.30 -15.08 7.44
CA ILE A 511 -11.64 -15.99 6.49
C ILE A 511 -10.17 -16.20 6.86
N TYR A 512 -9.60 -17.27 6.34
CA TYR A 512 -8.16 -17.40 6.16
C TYR A 512 -7.81 -17.43 4.68
N LYS A 513 -6.56 -17.08 4.37
CA LYS A 513 -6.03 -17.01 3.02
C LYS A 513 -4.94 -18.04 2.85
N ILE A 514 -5.01 -18.82 1.78
CA ILE A 514 -3.93 -19.67 1.30
C ILE A 514 -3.36 -19.01 0.05
N TYR A 515 -2.09 -18.74 0.06
CA TYR A 515 -1.30 -18.35 -1.09
C TYR A 515 -0.50 -19.57 -1.54
N GLY A 516 -0.42 -19.81 -2.84
CA GLY A 516 0.36 -20.91 -3.39
C GLY A 516 1.05 -20.53 -4.69
N GLU A 517 2.23 -21.11 -4.90
CA GLU A 517 3.01 -20.95 -6.12
C GLU A 517 3.66 -22.26 -6.53
N SER A 518 3.75 -22.47 -7.84
CA SER A 518 4.43 -23.62 -8.45
C SER A 518 5.22 -23.19 -9.68
N PHE A 519 6.45 -23.70 -9.81
CA PHE A 519 7.29 -23.60 -11.02
C PHE A 519 7.15 -24.81 -11.94
N ILE A 520 6.32 -25.81 -11.60
CA ILE A 520 6.10 -27.02 -12.41
C ILE A 520 4.89 -26.87 -13.34
N GLY A 521 3.80 -26.24 -12.85
CA GLY A 521 2.58 -26.03 -13.63
C GLY A 521 1.30 -26.07 -12.81
N GLU A 522 0.15 -25.94 -13.50
CA GLU A 522 -1.18 -25.82 -12.87
C GLU A 522 -1.56 -27.04 -12.02
N ASP A 523 -1.35 -28.27 -12.52
CA ASP A 523 -1.70 -29.49 -11.79
C ASP A 523 -0.91 -29.58 -10.46
N HIS A 524 0.35 -29.19 -10.49
CA HIS A 524 1.18 -29.15 -9.28
C HIS A 524 0.71 -28.08 -8.31
N LEU A 525 0.37 -26.88 -8.81
CA LEU A 525 -0.18 -25.81 -7.98
C LEU A 525 -1.52 -26.21 -7.34
N GLN A 526 -2.41 -26.83 -8.12
CA GLN A 526 -3.68 -27.34 -7.60
C GLN A 526 -3.45 -28.31 -6.44
N LYS A 527 -2.53 -29.26 -6.63
CA LYS A 527 -2.18 -30.23 -5.58
C LYS A 527 -1.58 -29.57 -4.34
N ILE A 528 -0.71 -28.57 -4.51
CA ILE A 528 -0.21 -27.74 -3.39
C ILE A 528 -1.38 -27.13 -2.62
N CYS A 529 -2.36 -26.54 -3.31
CA CYS A 529 -3.50 -25.89 -2.67
C CYS A 529 -4.42 -26.87 -1.94
N GLU A 530 -4.68 -28.05 -2.53
CA GLU A 530 -5.49 -29.11 -1.92
C GLU A 530 -4.82 -29.64 -0.64
N GLU A 531 -3.53 -29.99 -0.70
CA GLU A 531 -2.77 -30.45 0.46
C GLU A 531 -2.59 -29.35 1.53
N ALA A 532 -2.45 -28.07 1.12
CA ALA A 532 -2.43 -26.95 2.04
C ALA A 532 -3.74 -26.81 2.84
N GLN A 533 -4.89 -26.98 2.17
CA GLN A 533 -6.20 -26.97 2.84
C GLN A 533 -6.33 -28.14 3.81
N GLU A 534 -5.85 -29.35 3.44
CA GLU A 534 -5.86 -30.50 4.34
C GLU A 534 -4.99 -30.26 5.57
N ILE A 535 -3.79 -29.72 5.40
CA ILE A 535 -2.87 -29.40 6.51
C ILE A 535 -3.56 -28.41 7.47
N VAL A 536 -4.11 -27.31 6.95
CA VAL A 536 -4.81 -26.30 7.77
C VAL A 536 -6.02 -26.91 8.45
N ASN A 537 -6.87 -27.67 7.75
CA ASN A 537 -8.05 -28.27 8.33
C ASN A 537 -7.73 -29.30 9.42
N ASN A 538 -6.61 -30.00 9.32
CA ASN A 538 -6.18 -30.96 10.34
C ASN A 538 -5.70 -30.25 11.61
N THR A 539 -5.15 -29.05 11.52
CA THR A 539 -4.81 -28.25 12.71
C THR A 539 -6.05 -27.75 13.45
N PHE A 540 -7.15 -27.46 12.73
CA PHE A 540 -8.42 -27.05 13.34
C PHE A 540 -9.16 -28.20 14.08
N LYS A 541 -8.76 -29.45 13.88
CA LYS A 541 -9.37 -30.62 14.55
C LYS A 541 -8.67 -31.01 15.85
N LYS A 542 -7.48 -30.46 16.09
CA LYS A 542 -6.72 -30.64 17.33
C LYS A 542 -7.25 -29.74 18.43
#